data_f6bcae6d55b54f8b84480ca7123b9738
#
_entry.id   f6bcae6d55b54f8b84480ca7123b9738
#
_cell.length_a   1.000
_cell.length_b   1.000
_cell.length_c   1.000
_cell.angle_alpha   90.00
_cell.angle_beta   90.00
_cell.angle_gamma   90.00
#
_symmetry.space_group_name_H-M   'P 1'
#
loop_
_entity.id
_entity.type
_entity.pdbx_description
1 polymer ?
#
loop_
_entity_poly.entity_id
_entity_poly.type
_entity_poly.pdbx_seq_one_letter_code
_entity_poly.pdbx_strand_id
1 'polypeptide(L)'
;TRDIEKYETLLNGIKLGTKNIRILKPKGKIANFCGYKEGKWWIQDIAAQVPCKVLINSLPKNPKVIDMCAAPGGKTSQLISYGAEVTALEKSLERTKILSNNLKRLNLKAKIINIDANYWTPNKLVDAVLIDAPCSATGTIRKNPDIAWRFNSSEKTLNTKLKMLNKIQTKLLLSASKMIDTKGILIYSVCSLEPEEGKDIIEKFLNNNQKFKIIPINPTEIDIPNNVVTKEGFVQTFPFIWSEKG
;
A
#
# COMPACT_ATOMS: atom_id res chain seq x y z
N THR A 1 1.94 13.32 11.03
CA THR A 1 2.72 14.44 11.54
C THR A 1 2.90 14.35 13.07
N ARG A 2 4.00 14.86 13.59
CA ARG A 2 4.22 14.95 15.05
C ARG A 2 3.35 16.04 15.70
N ASP A 3 2.85 16.98 14.91
CA ASP A 3 2.05 18.14 15.34
C ASP A 3 0.66 18.09 14.69
N ILE A 4 -0.11 17.05 14.95
CA ILE A 4 -1.38 16.86 14.28
C ILE A 4 -2.38 17.99 14.55
N GLU A 5 -2.47 18.50 15.78
CA GLU A 5 -3.38 19.58 16.17
C GLU A 5 -3.06 20.88 15.44
N LYS A 6 -1.76 21.21 15.34
CA LYS A 6 -1.31 22.37 14.57
C LYS A 6 -1.73 22.28 13.10
N TYR A 7 -1.55 21.10 12.47
CA TYR A 7 -1.88 20.95 11.05
C TYR A 7 -3.36 20.73 10.79
N GLU A 8 -4.15 20.25 11.76
CA GLU A 8 -5.61 20.24 11.68
C GLU A 8 -6.14 21.67 11.46
N THR A 9 -5.68 22.63 12.27
CA THR A 9 -6.05 24.04 12.14
C THR A 9 -5.52 24.66 10.84
N LEU A 10 -4.21 24.52 10.57
CA LEU A 10 -3.55 25.14 9.40
C LEU A 10 -4.06 24.62 8.05
N LEU A 11 -4.52 23.38 8.00
CA LEU A 11 -5.04 22.74 6.78
C LEU A 11 -6.57 22.80 6.68
N ASN A 12 -7.23 23.41 7.67
CA ASN A 12 -8.69 23.41 7.78
C ASN A 12 -9.26 21.99 7.59
N GLY A 13 -8.74 21.09 8.41
CA GLY A 13 -9.03 19.67 8.32
C GLY A 13 -9.82 19.13 9.51
N ILE A 14 -10.12 17.86 9.47
CA ILE A 14 -10.68 17.09 10.58
C ILE A 14 -9.70 15.98 10.93
N LYS A 15 -9.38 15.87 12.21
CA LYS A 15 -8.52 14.81 12.73
C LYS A 15 -9.20 13.44 12.56
N LEU A 16 -8.48 12.50 11.98
CA LEU A 16 -8.88 11.11 11.83
C LEU A 16 -7.87 10.22 12.55
N GLY A 17 -8.29 9.71 13.73
CA GLY A 17 -7.37 8.95 14.59
C GLY A 17 -6.20 9.81 15.09
N THR A 18 -5.07 9.17 15.38
CA THR A 18 -3.93 9.83 16.06
C THR A 18 -2.93 10.49 15.10
N LYS A 19 -2.95 10.17 13.82
CA LYS A 19 -1.89 10.59 12.86
C LYS A 19 -2.41 11.13 11.53
N ASN A 20 -3.71 11.17 11.31
CA ASN A 20 -4.31 11.54 10.04
C ASN A 20 -5.19 12.77 10.16
N ILE A 21 -5.21 13.57 9.10
CA ILE A 21 -6.08 14.73 8.94
C ILE A 21 -6.77 14.60 7.58
N ARG A 22 -8.08 14.72 7.57
CA ARG A 22 -8.87 14.87 6.34
C ARG A 22 -9.01 16.36 6.05
N ILE A 23 -8.45 16.80 4.93
CA ILE A 23 -8.59 18.20 4.50
C ILE A 23 -9.97 18.39 3.91
N LEU A 24 -10.70 19.37 4.44
CA LEU A 24 -12.03 19.73 3.94
C LEU A 24 -11.88 20.72 2.77
N LYS A 25 -12.56 20.41 1.64
CA LYS A 25 -12.63 21.29 0.47
C LYS A 25 -11.27 21.87 0.04
N PRO A 26 -10.26 21.00 -0.26
CA PRO A 26 -8.94 21.48 -0.63
C PRO A 26 -9.05 22.36 -1.90
N LYS A 27 -8.48 23.57 -1.87
CA LYS A 27 -8.42 24.48 -3.01
C LYS A 27 -6.97 24.73 -3.41
N GLY A 28 -6.69 24.65 -4.71
CA GLY A 28 -5.36 24.95 -5.25
C GLY A 28 -4.40 23.77 -5.26
N LYS A 29 -3.13 24.07 -5.55
CA LYS A 29 -2.06 23.04 -5.63
C LYS A 29 -1.61 22.61 -4.26
N ILE A 30 -1.53 21.30 -4.03
CA ILE A 30 -1.09 20.68 -2.77
C ILE A 30 0.27 21.20 -2.30
N ALA A 31 1.17 21.46 -3.23
CA ALA A 31 2.50 22.00 -2.92
C ALA A 31 2.48 23.38 -2.24
N ASN A 32 1.35 24.08 -2.27
CA ASN A 32 1.17 25.38 -1.62
C ASN A 32 0.55 25.28 -0.21
N PHE A 33 0.16 24.07 0.21
CA PHE A 33 -0.35 23.90 1.58
C PHE A 33 0.77 23.94 2.60
N CYS A 34 0.48 24.56 3.75
CA CYS A 34 1.42 24.70 4.86
C CYS A 34 2.02 23.35 5.29
N GLY A 35 3.33 23.30 5.43
CA GLY A 35 4.07 22.11 5.85
C GLY A 35 4.34 21.08 4.76
N TYR A 36 3.81 21.25 3.54
CA TYR A 36 4.09 20.28 2.47
C TYR A 36 5.53 20.34 1.98
N LYS A 37 6.02 21.53 1.63
CA LYS A 37 7.40 21.75 1.17
C LYS A 37 8.41 21.40 2.24
N GLU A 38 8.08 21.67 3.49
CA GLU A 38 8.87 21.37 4.68
C GLU A 38 8.83 19.89 5.07
N GLY A 39 8.14 19.07 4.33
CA GLY A 39 8.07 17.62 4.53
C GLY A 39 7.38 17.17 5.81
N LYS A 40 6.45 17.96 6.33
CA LYS A 40 5.76 17.66 7.60
C LYS A 40 4.69 16.58 7.47
N TRP A 41 4.22 16.33 6.26
CA TRP A 41 3.17 15.37 5.94
C TRP A 41 3.19 14.96 4.47
N TRP A 42 2.46 13.92 4.15
CA TRP A 42 2.18 13.47 2.78
C TRP A 42 0.71 13.10 2.63
N ILE A 43 0.25 12.99 1.38
CA ILE A 43 -1.10 12.57 1.06
C ILE A 43 -1.11 11.06 0.85
N GLN A 44 -2.09 10.41 1.48
CA GLN A 44 -2.33 8.99 1.29
C GLN A 44 -3.81 8.70 1.51
N ASP A 45 -4.38 7.85 0.66
CA ASP A 45 -5.74 7.35 0.85
C ASP A 45 -5.82 6.56 2.16
N ILE A 46 -6.95 6.66 2.86
CA ILE A 46 -7.15 5.94 4.12
C ILE A 46 -7.08 4.43 3.93
N ALA A 47 -7.67 3.92 2.83
CA ALA A 47 -7.60 2.50 2.48
C ALA A 47 -6.17 2.06 2.16
N ALA A 48 -5.38 2.92 1.48
CA ALA A 48 -3.98 2.63 1.16
C ALA A 48 -3.05 2.61 2.39
N GLN A 49 -3.51 3.08 3.55
CA GLN A 49 -2.76 3.01 4.81
C GLN A 49 -2.89 1.65 5.51
N VAL A 50 -3.97 0.92 5.23
CA VAL A 50 -4.31 -0.34 5.93
C VAL A 50 -3.20 -1.38 5.85
N PRO A 51 -2.60 -1.69 4.69
CA PRO A 51 -1.56 -2.69 4.58
C PRO A 51 -0.37 -2.43 5.53
N CYS A 52 0.06 -1.18 5.65
CA CYS A 52 1.14 -0.82 6.57
C CYS A 52 0.74 -0.89 8.03
N LYS A 53 -0.52 -0.55 8.38
CA LYS A 53 -1.03 -0.68 9.76
C LYS A 53 -1.04 -2.16 10.19
N VAL A 54 -1.60 -3.03 9.34
CA VAL A 54 -1.62 -4.48 9.58
C VAL A 54 -0.20 -5.01 9.79
N LEU A 55 0.71 -4.66 8.89
CA LEU A 55 2.07 -5.14 8.93
C LEU A 55 2.77 -4.76 10.25
N ILE A 56 2.75 -3.50 10.61
CA ILE A 56 3.46 -2.96 11.77
C ILE A 56 2.92 -3.49 13.10
N ASN A 57 1.62 -3.68 13.21
CA ASN A 57 1.03 -4.24 14.44
C ASN A 57 1.43 -5.72 14.68
N SER A 58 1.83 -6.41 13.62
CA SER A 58 2.19 -7.83 13.66
C SER A 58 3.70 -8.08 13.79
N LEU A 59 4.53 -7.01 13.85
CA LEU A 59 5.98 -7.11 13.79
C LEU A 59 6.65 -6.62 15.09
N PRO A 60 7.90 -7.07 15.37
CA PRO A 60 8.71 -6.54 16.47
C PRO A 60 9.07 -5.06 16.23
N LYS A 61 9.72 -4.43 17.21
CA LYS A 61 10.27 -3.07 17.05
C LYS A 61 11.40 -3.05 16.02
N ASN A 62 11.43 -1.99 15.19
CA ASN A 62 12.44 -1.77 14.14
C ASN A 62 12.56 -2.92 13.14
N PRO A 63 11.44 -3.40 12.55
CA PRO A 63 11.49 -4.53 11.64
C PRO A 63 12.18 -4.16 10.32
N LYS A 64 12.82 -5.14 9.70
CA LYS A 64 13.35 -5.04 8.33
C LYS A 64 12.25 -5.40 7.35
N VAL A 65 11.88 -4.44 6.52
CA VAL A 65 10.75 -4.57 5.58
C VAL A 65 11.21 -4.31 4.16
N ILE A 66 10.79 -5.16 3.23
CA ILE A 66 10.90 -4.88 1.80
C ILE A 66 9.54 -4.34 1.33
N ASP A 67 9.55 -3.17 0.69
CA ASP A 67 8.40 -2.57 0.02
C ASP A 67 8.56 -2.78 -1.49
N MET A 68 7.78 -3.70 -2.05
CA MET A 68 7.82 -4.03 -3.47
C MET A 68 6.83 -3.15 -4.25
N CYS A 69 7.28 -2.64 -5.40
CA CYS A 69 6.54 -1.66 -6.22
C CYS A 69 6.29 -0.34 -5.45
N ALA A 70 7.33 0.14 -4.78
CA ALA A 70 7.25 1.13 -3.70
C ALA A 70 6.81 2.55 -4.12
N ALA A 71 7.04 2.94 -5.39
CA ALA A 71 6.72 4.30 -5.81
C ALA A 71 5.20 4.55 -5.87
N PRO A 72 4.77 5.75 -5.50
CA PRO A 72 5.51 7.00 -5.25
C PRO A 72 6.07 7.17 -3.82
N GLY A 73 5.95 6.17 -2.94
CA GLY A 73 6.56 6.17 -1.61
C GLY A 73 5.62 6.44 -0.45
N GLY A 74 4.31 6.42 -0.65
CA GLY A 74 3.34 6.63 0.44
C GLY A 74 3.41 5.54 1.51
N LYS A 75 3.40 4.27 1.10
CA LYS A 75 3.54 3.11 1.99
C LYS A 75 4.95 3.02 2.59
N THR A 76 6.00 3.26 1.78
CA THR A 76 7.39 3.38 2.25
C THR A 76 7.51 4.42 3.38
N SER A 77 6.99 5.63 3.16
CA SER A 77 6.99 6.71 4.16
C SER A 77 6.26 6.31 5.44
N GLN A 78 5.13 5.63 5.30
CA GLN A 78 4.34 5.15 6.41
C GLN A 78 5.11 4.10 7.23
N LEU A 79 5.71 3.09 6.60
CA LEU A 79 6.51 2.07 7.26
C LEU A 79 7.69 2.68 8.05
N ILE A 80 8.43 3.61 7.43
CA ILE A 80 9.54 4.31 8.09
C ILE A 80 9.02 5.13 9.28
N SER A 81 7.88 5.80 9.15
CA SER A 81 7.30 6.60 10.24
C SER A 81 6.84 5.77 11.44
N TYR A 82 6.67 4.48 11.26
CA TYR A 82 6.42 3.48 12.31
C TYR A 82 7.70 2.83 12.86
N GLY A 83 8.88 3.21 12.34
CA GLY A 83 10.16 2.73 12.82
C GLY A 83 10.75 1.54 12.03
N ALA A 84 10.17 1.16 10.90
CA ALA A 84 10.75 0.09 10.07
C ALA A 84 12.01 0.55 9.33
N GLU A 85 12.98 -0.38 9.21
CA GLU A 85 14.11 -0.28 8.27
C GLU A 85 13.64 -0.78 6.90
N VAL A 86 13.46 0.14 5.94
CA VAL A 86 12.82 -0.19 4.66
C VAL A 86 13.82 -0.26 3.52
N THR A 87 13.76 -1.38 2.77
CA THR A 87 14.32 -1.51 1.42
C THR A 87 13.18 -1.40 0.40
N ALA A 88 13.19 -0.33 -0.38
CA ALA A 88 12.16 -0.02 -1.37
C ALA A 88 12.62 -0.43 -2.77
N LEU A 89 11.86 -1.30 -3.43
CA LEU A 89 12.14 -1.78 -4.79
C LEU A 89 11.15 -1.12 -5.76
N GLU A 90 11.66 -0.54 -6.82
CA GLU A 90 10.84 0.02 -7.91
C GLU A 90 11.51 -0.25 -9.25
N LYS A 91 10.75 -0.81 -10.19
CA LYS A 91 11.24 -1.19 -11.52
C LYS A 91 11.45 0.02 -12.43
N SER A 92 10.56 0.99 -12.39
CA SER A 92 10.61 2.18 -13.23
C SER A 92 11.60 3.20 -12.71
N LEU A 93 12.59 3.58 -13.51
CA LEU A 93 13.56 4.62 -13.15
C LEU A 93 12.89 5.97 -12.86
N GLU A 94 11.87 6.33 -13.65
CA GLU A 94 11.11 7.58 -13.44
C GLU A 94 10.37 7.55 -12.10
N ARG A 95 9.69 6.45 -11.80
CA ARG A 95 8.99 6.30 -10.53
C ARG A 95 9.95 6.22 -9.35
N THR A 96 11.14 5.62 -9.52
CA THR A 96 12.20 5.62 -8.51
C THR A 96 12.67 7.04 -8.18
N LYS A 97 12.78 7.93 -9.17
CA LYS A 97 13.08 9.35 -8.93
C LYS A 97 11.98 10.04 -8.13
N ILE A 98 10.70 9.75 -8.42
CA ILE A 98 9.57 10.30 -7.65
C ILE A 98 9.63 9.82 -6.20
N LEU A 99 9.84 8.54 -5.96
CA LEU A 99 10.02 7.95 -4.64
C LEU A 99 11.15 8.64 -3.87
N SER A 100 12.32 8.75 -4.48
CA SER A 100 13.50 9.38 -3.88
C SER A 100 13.23 10.84 -3.50
N ASN A 101 12.62 11.62 -4.40
CA ASN A 101 12.26 13.02 -4.15
C ASN A 101 11.24 13.15 -3.00
N ASN A 102 10.25 12.27 -2.93
CA ASN A 102 9.27 12.27 -1.86
C ASN A 102 9.92 11.96 -0.51
N LEU A 103 10.75 10.93 -0.42
CA LEU A 103 11.47 10.60 0.82
C LEU A 103 12.44 11.72 1.24
N LYS A 104 13.16 12.33 0.30
CA LYS A 104 14.02 13.49 0.55
C LYS A 104 13.21 14.66 1.12
N ARG A 105 12.07 15.01 0.51
CA ARG A 105 11.18 16.07 0.99
C ARG A 105 10.71 15.82 2.42
N LEU A 106 10.37 14.57 2.73
CA LEU A 106 9.87 14.14 4.05
C LEU A 106 10.99 13.94 5.09
N ASN A 107 12.26 14.10 4.70
CA ASN A 107 13.42 13.77 5.52
C ASN A 107 13.37 12.33 6.06
N LEU A 108 12.94 11.39 5.23
CA LEU A 108 12.89 9.97 5.52
C LEU A 108 13.98 9.23 4.75
N LYS A 109 14.53 8.18 5.36
CA LYS A 109 15.63 7.40 4.78
C LYS A 109 15.17 5.96 4.53
N ALA A 110 15.33 5.47 3.30
CA ALA A 110 15.21 4.08 2.91
C ALA A 110 16.36 3.68 1.98
N LYS A 111 16.63 2.38 1.90
CA LYS A 111 17.46 1.84 0.83
C LYS A 111 16.59 1.72 -0.42
N ILE A 112 16.82 2.56 -1.42
CA ILE A 112 16.07 2.53 -2.68
C ILE A 112 16.87 1.77 -3.71
N ILE A 113 16.24 0.80 -4.39
CA ILE A 113 16.87 0.00 -5.44
C ILE A 113 15.97 0.05 -6.69
N ASN A 114 16.51 0.58 -7.79
CA ASN A 114 15.81 0.56 -9.08
C ASN A 114 16.02 -0.80 -9.75
N ILE A 115 15.08 -1.72 -9.53
CA ILE A 115 15.13 -3.08 -10.04
C ILE A 115 13.74 -3.68 -10.17
N ASP A 116 13.57 -4.61 -11.08
CA ASP A 116 12.39 -5.49 -11.06
C ASP A 116 12.52 -6.47 -9.89
N ALA A 117 11.58 -6.40 -8.95
CA ALA A 117 11.60 -7.21 -7.73
C ALA A 117 11.62 -8.72 -7.99
N ASN A 118 11.25 -9.18 -9.19
CA ASN A 118 11.35 -10.59 -9.59
C ASN A 118 12.80 -11.08 -9.76
N TYR A 119 13.75 -10.17 -9.92
CA TYR A 119 15.16 -10.48 -10.16
C TYR A 119 16.09 -10.02 -9.06
N TRP A 120 15.53 -9.69 -7.89
CA TRP A 120 16.31 -9.25 -6.74
C TRP A 120 16.02 -10.12 -5.52
N THR A 121 17.06 -10.35 -4.72
CA THR A 121 16.98 -11.05 -3.44
C THR A 121 17.79 -10.32 -2.39
N PRO A 122 17.34 -10.26 -1.13
CA PRO A 122 18.12 -9.68 -0.05
C PRO A 122 19.29 -10.60 0.34
N ASN A 123 20.37 -10.03 0.85
CA ASN A 123 21.51 -10.81 1.40
C ASN A 123 21.12 -11.60 2.66
N LYS A 124 20.10 -11.13 3.38
CA LYS A 124 19.52 -11.81 4.55
C LYS A 124 18.00 -11.71 4.43
N LEU A 125 17.31 -12.75 4.83
CA LEU A 125 15.85 -12.75 4.90
C LEU A 125 15.36 -11.63 5.83
N VAL A 126 14.16 -11.15 5.58
CA VAL A 126 13.58 -10.00 6.28
C VAL A 126 12.36 -10.41 7.12
N ASP A 127 12.00 -9.55 8.07
CA ASP A 127 10.84 -9.78 8.95
C ASP A 127 9.52 -9.67 8.18
N ALA A 128 9.48 -8.83 7.13
CA ALA A 128 8.28 -8.69 6.33
C ALA A 128 8.52 -8.22 4.90
N VAL A 129 7.58 -8.58 4.03
CA VAL A 129 7.49 -8.06 2.65
C VAL A 129 6.09 -7.49 2.43
N LEU A 130 6.03 -6.25 1.97
CA LEU A 130 4.83 -5.60 1.48
C LEU A 130 4.85 -5.59 -0.04
N ILE A 131 3.81 -6.12 -0.66
CA ILE A 131 3.59 -6.04 -2.10
C ILE A 131 2.41 -5.11 -2.35
N ASP A 132 2.67 -3.90 -2.88
CA ASP A 132 1.63 -3.04 -3.46
C ASP A 132 1.57 -3.32 -4.96
N ALA A 133 0.87 -4.38 -5.31
CA ALA A 133 0.98 -4.99 -6.63
C ALA A 133 0.38 -4.10 -7.74
N PRO A 134 1.03 -4.04 -8.91
CA PRO A 134 0.40 -3.43 -10.09
C PRO A 134 -0.88 -4.20 -10.42
N CYS A 135 -1.99 -3.47 -10.59
CA CYS A 135 -3.32 -4.03 -10.77
C CYS A 135 -4.18 -3.18 -11.72
N SER A 136 -5.41 -3.61 -11.98
CA SER A 136 -6.38 -2.87 -12.80
C SER A 136 -6.81 -1.53 -12.17
N ALA A 137 -6.65 -1.40 -10.86
CA ALA A 137 -7.02 -0.22 -10.07
C ALA A 137 -8.51 0.14 -10.09
N THR A 138 -9.40 -0.82 -10.36
CA THR A 138 -10.86 -0.60 -10.45
C THR A 138 -11.47 -0.02 -9.17
N GLY A 139 -10.86 -0.27 -8.01
CA GLY A 139 -11.28 0.36 -6.74
C GLY A 139 -10.97 1.86 -6.63
N THR A 140 -10.26 2.44 -7.60
CA THR A 140 -9.88 3.87 -7.57
C THR A 140 -10.64 4.73 -8.57
N ILE A 141 -11.69 4.21 -9.21
CA ILE A 141 -12.49 4.91 -10.24
C ILE A 141 -12.95 6.29 -9.76
N ARG A 142 -13.33 6.44 -8.49
CA ARG A 142 -13.73 7.73 -7.92
C ARG A 142 -12.64 8.81 -8.07
N LYS A 143 -11.36 8.42 -8.02
CA LYS A 143 -10.21 9.32 -8.14
C LYS A 143 -9.65 9.35 -9.55
N ASN A 144 -9.78 8.26 -10.26
CA ASN A 144 -9.24 8.00 -11.58
C ASN A 144 -10.38 7.53 -12.50
N PRO A 145 -11.32 8.41 -12.87
CA PRO A 145 -12.52 8.04 -13.66
C PRO A 145 -12.18 7.48 -15.04
N ASP A 146 -11.00 7.81 -15.58
CA ASP A 146 -10.47 7.25 -16.82
C ASP A 146 -10.31 5.73 -16.80
N ILE A 147 -10.23 5.10 -15.63
CA ILE A 147 -10.17 3.64 -15.48
C ILE A 147 -11.40 2.98 -16.11
N ALA A 148 -12.60 3.55 -15.91
CA ALA A 148 -13.81 3.03 -16.53
C ALA A 148 -13.72 2.97 -18.05
N TRP A 149 -13.05 3.94 -18.68
CA TRP A 149 -12.86 4.00 -20.12
C TRP A 149 -11.72 3.10 -20.61
N ARG A 150 -10.69 2.89 -19.82
CA ARG A 150 -9.56 2.00 -20.17
C ARG A 150 -9.97 0.55 -20.37
N PHE A 151 -11.09 0.14 -19.79
CA PHE A 151 -11.63 -1.22 -19.85
C PHE A 151 -12.88 -1.34 -20.72
N ASN A 152 -13.43 -0.22 -21.22
CA ASN A 152 -14.70 -0.17 -21.94
C ASN A 152 -14.62 -0.66 -23.39
N SER A 153 -13.42 -1.01 -23.91
CA SER A 153 -13.26 -1.37 -25.32
C SER A 153 -13.77 -2.75 -25.69
N SER A 154 -13.87 -3.69 -24.77
CA SER A 154 -14.61 -4.96 -24.81
C SER A 154 -14.29 -5.80 -23.57
N GLU A 155 -15.17 -6.71 -23.19
CA GLU A 155 -14.93 -7.72 -22.14
C GLU A 155 -13.67 -8.56 -22.43
N LYS A 156 -13.40 -8.85 -23.69
CA LYS A 156 -12.20 -9.54 -24.15
C LYS A 156 -10.92 -8.77 -23.79
N THR A 157 -10.94 -7.44 -23.87
CA THR A 157 -9.80 -6.59 -23.54
C THR A 157 -9.54 -6.55 -22.03
N LEU A 158 -10.59 -6.48 -21.21
CA LEU A 158 -10.48 -6.56 -19.75
C LEU A 158 -9.87 -7.89 -19.34
N ASN A 159 -10.45 -9.01 -19.80
CA ASN A 159 -9.97 -10.37 -19.48
C ASN A 159 -8.51 -10.60 -19.89
N THR A 160 -8.08 -10.05 -21.02
CA THR A 160 -6.68 -10.15 -21.46
C THR A 160 -5.75 -9.39 -20.52
N LYS A 161 -6.12 -8.17 -20.13
CA LYS A 161 -5.33 -7.35 -19.17
C LYS A 161 -5.28 -8.01 -17.79
N LEU A 162 -6.40 -8.49 -17.27
CA LEU A 162 -6.43 -9.20 -15.98
C LEU A 162 -5.51 -10.42 -16.00
N LYS A 163 -5.53 -11.22 -17.06
CA LYS A 163 -4.60 -12.37 -17.22
C LYS A 163 -3.14 -11.94 -17.22
N MET A 164 -2.79 -10.81 -17.83
CA MET A 164 -1.42 -10.29 -17.82
C MET A 164 -1.01 -9.80 -16.41
N LEU A 165 -1.88 -9.07 -15.74
CA LEU A 165 -1.64 -8.58 -14.38
C LEU A 165 -1.51 -9.73 -13.39
N ASN A 166 -2.38 -10.74 -13.48
CA ASN A 166 -2.30 -11.95 -12.66
C ASN A 166 -0.95 -12.66 -12.79
N LYS A 167 -0.39 -12.76 -14.01
CA LYS A 167 0.95 -13.35 -14.20
C LYS A 167 2.04 -12.54 -13.47
N ILE A 168 1.95 -11.21 -13.49
CA ILE A 168 2.89 -10.32 -12.81
C ILE A 168 2.74 -10.49 -11.29
N GLN A 169 1.51 -10.44 -10.79
CA GLN A 169 1.17 -10.54 -9.38
C GLN A 169 1.60 -11.89 -8.79
N THR A 170 1.36 -12.98 -9.52
CA THR A 170 1.82 -14.32 -9.13
C THR A 170 3.34 -14.39 -9.01
N LYS A 171 4.08 -13.82 -9.97
CA LYS A 171 5.54 -13.77 -9.91
C LYS A 171 6.05 -12.95 -8.72
N LEU A 172 5.43 -11.81 -8.44
CA LEU A 172 5.78 -10.97 -7.28
C LEU A 172 5.55 -11.72 -5.96
N LEU A 173 4.43 -12.42 -5.81
CA LEU A 173 4.15 -13.27 -4.63
C LEU A 173 5.21 -14.38 -4.45
N LEU A 174 5.57 -15.07 -5.54
CA LEU A 174 6.60 -16.11 -5.52
C LEU A 174 8.00 -15.54 -5.22
N SER A 175 8.33 -14.35 -5.71
CA SER A 175 9.56 -13.66 -5.36
C SER A 175 9.60 -13.26 -3.91
N ALA A 176 8.53 -12.63 -3.41
CA ALA A 176 8.42 -12.20 -2.02
C ALA A 176 8.51 -13.37 -1.03
N SER A 177 7.90 -14.52 -1.37
CA SER A 177 7.95 -15.72 -0.52
C SER A 177 9.35 -16.28 -0.28
N LYS A 178 10.32 -15.93 -1.13
CA LYS A 178 11.74 -16.31 -1.00
C LYS A 178 12.57 -15.29 -0.21
N MET A 179 12.04 -14.12 0.09
CA MET A 179 12.74 -13.02 0.74
C MET A 179 12.46 -12.95 2.24
N ILE A 180 11.43 -13.65 2.70
CA ILE A 180 10.88 -13.54 4.04
C ILE A 180 11.44 -14.64 4.95
N ASP A 181 11.71 -14.30 6.20
CA ASP A 181 12.19 -15.24 7.20
C ASP A 181 11.07 -16.16 7.72
N THR A 182 11.45 -17.25 8.37
CA THR A 182 10.51 -18.11 9.10
C THR A 182 9.76 -17.27 10.14
N LYS A 183 8.42 -17.37 10.14
CA LYS A 183 7.52 -16.51 10.94
C LYS A 183 7.42 -15.06 10.49
N GLY A 184 8.05 -14.68 9.37
CA GLY A 184 7.89 -13.35 8.77
C GLY A 184 6.50 -13.16 8.17
N ILE A 185 6.15 -11.92 7.86
CA ILE A 185 4.82 -11.52 7.38
C ILE A 185 4.86 -11.04 5.93
N LEU A 186 4.02 -11.64 5.10
CA LEU A 186 3.79 -11.23 3.72
C LEU A 186 2.45 -10.52 3.63
N ILE A 187 2.47 -9.25 3.25
CA ILE A 187 1.27 -8.48 2.92
C ILE A 187 1.18 -8.32 1.42
N TYR A 188 0.05 -8.73 0.87
CA TYR A 188 -0.32 -8.49 -0.52
C TYR A 188 -1.46 -7.49 -0.56
N SER A 189 -1.34 -6.42 -1.33
CA SER A 189 -2.36 -5.41 -1.51
C SER A 189 -2.51 -4.99 -2.97
N VAL A 190 -3.75 -4.72 -3.35
CA VAL A 190 -4.14 -4.17 -4.65
C VAL A 190 -5.18 -3.09 -4.46
N CYS A 191 -5.23 -2.11 -5.35
CA CYS A 191 -6.32 -1.15 -5.41
C CYS A 191 -7.40 -1.56 -6.44
N SER A 192 -7.55 -2.85 -6.67
CA SER A 192 -8.55 -3.48 -7.53
C SER A 192 -9.70 -4.05 -6.71
N LEU A 193 -10.89 -4.09 -7.30
CA LEU A 193 -12.06 -4.80 -6.78
C LEU A 193 -12.28 -6.16 -7.45
N GLU A 194 -11.45 -6.49 -8.45
CA GLU A 194 -11.57 -7.74 -9.19
C GLU A 194 -11.11 -8.92 -8.32
N PRO A 195 -11.95 -9.95 -8.12
CA PRO A 195 -11.60 -11.13 -7.33
C PRO A 195 -10.32 -11.81 -7.82
N GLU A 196 -10.11 -11.82 -9.14
CA GLU A 196 -8.95 -12.40 -9.82
C GLU A 196 -7.63 -11.76 -9.39
N GLU A 197 -7.64 -10.50 -9.00
CA GLU A 197 -6.46 -9.77 -8.51
C GLU A 197 -6.33 -9.76 -6.99
N GLY A 198 -7.36 -10.22 -6.27
CA GLY A 198 -7.45 -10.29 -4.83
C GLY A 198 -7.47 -11.72 -4.30
N LYS A 199 -8.66 -12.19 -3.91
CA LYS A 199 -8.89 -13.47 -3.26
C LYS A 199 -8.33 -14.64 -4.09
N ASP A 200 -8.67 -14.73 -5.37
CA ASP A 200 -8.34 -15.88 -6.21
C ASP A 200 -6.84 -16.10 -6.37
N ILE A 201 -6.07 -15.00 -6.45
CA ILE A 201 -4.61 -15.11 -6.60
C ILE A 201 -3.96 -15.58 -5.28
N ILE A 202 -4.49 -15.16 -4.14
CA ILE A 202 -4.01 -15.59 -2.83
C ILE A 202 -4.35 -17.06 -2.58
N GLU A 203 -5.55 -17.50 -2.91
CA GLU A 203 -5.94 -18.92 -2.81
C GLU A 203 -5.03 -19.81 -3.67
N LYS A 204 -4.77 -19.41 -4.92
CA LYS A 204 -3.84 -20.13 -5.80
C LYS A 204 -2.42 -20.16 -5.26
N PHE A 205 -1.96 -19.04 -4.68
CA PHE A 205 -0.65 -18.97 -4.06
C PHE A 205 -0.53 -19.92 -2.86
N LEU A 206 -1.50 -19.94 -1.97
CA LEU A 206 -1.50 -20.78 -0.77
C LEU A 206 -1.59 -22.28 -1.09
N ASN A 207 -2.40 -22.66 -2.08
CA ASN A 207 -2.50 -24.04 -2.53
C ASN A 207 -1.16 -24.61 -3.03
N ASN A 208 -0.31 -23.75 -3.60
CA ASN A 208 1.01 -24.13 -4.10
C ASN A 208 2.17 -23.83 -3.13
N ASN A 209 1.88 -23.19 -1.99
CA ASN A 209 2.90 -22.78 -1.01
C ASN A 209 2.42 -23.05 0.43
N GLN A 210 2.33 -24.31 0.82
CA GLN A 210 1.79 -24.77 2.11
C GLN A 210 2.57 -24.26 3.34
N LYS A 211 3.74 -23.66 3.15
CA LYS A 211 4.49 -22.97 4.22
C LYS A 211 3.84 -21.67 4.68
N PHE A 212 2.93 -21.11 3.88
CA PHE A 212 2.19 -19.89 4.17
C PHE A 212 0.76 -20.22 4.59
N LYS A 213 0.23 -19.41 5.50
CA LYS A 213 -1.17 -19.45 5.92
C LYS A 213 -1.72 -18.04 6.08
N ILE A 214 -3.02 -17.89 5.93
CA ILE A 214 -3.69 -16.62 6.21
C ILE A 214 -3.65 -16.37 7.73
N ILE A 215 -3.31 -15.13 8.09
CA ILE A 215 -3.52 -14.59 9.42
C ILE A 215 -4.71 -13.65 9.32
N PRO A 216 -5.88 -14.01 9.87
CA PRO A 216 -7.06 -13.16 9.82
C PRO A 216 -6.79 -11.81 10.46
N ILE A 217 -7.24 -10.73 9.79
CA ILE A 217 -7.02 -9.38 10.29
C ILE A 217 -8.06 -9.06 11.37
N ASN A 218 -7.58 -8.62 12.53
CA ASN A 218 -8.44 -8.10 13.58
C ASN A 218 -8.66 -6.59 13.38
N PRO A 219 -9.87 -6.15 13.03
CA PRO A 219 -10.14 -4.74 12.72
C PRO A 219 -9.91 -3.79 13.90
N THR A 220 -10.11 -4.26 15.14
CA THR A 220 -9.94 -3.42 16.33
C THR A 220 -8.48 -3.08 16.60
N GLU A 221 -7.54 -3.94 16.23
CA GLU A 221 -6.10 -3.71 16.42
C GLU A 221 -5.53 -2.61 15.52
N ILE A 222 -6.17 -2.36 14.38
CA ILE A 222 -5.67 -1.41 13.38
C ILE A 222 -6.60 -0.21 13.16
N ASP A 223 -7.62 -0.07 14.00
CA ASP A 223 -8.61 1.02 13.97
C ASP A 223 -9.24 1.17 12.57
N ILE A 224 -9.90 0.10 12.11
CA ILE A 224 -10.71 0.09 10.89
C ILE A 224 -12.12 -0.42 11.20
N PRO A 225 -13.14 -0.09 10.39
CA PRO A 225 -14.48 -0.60 10.57
C PRO A 225 -14.55 -2.13 10.44
N ASN A 226 -15.36 -2.78 11.27
CA ASN A 226 -15.51 -4.24 11.25
C ASN A 226 -16.04 -4.75 9.90
N ASN A 227 -16.90 -3.98 9.24
CA ASN A 227 -17.54 -4.34 7.99
C ASN A 227 -16.64 -4.31 6.75
N VAL A 228 -15.36 -3.92 6.90
CA VAL A 228 -14.35 -4.03 5.83
C VAL A 228 -13.54 -5.32 5.89
N VAL A 229 -13.70 -6.13 6.95
CA VAL A 229 -13.03 -7.43 7.06
C VAL A 229 -13.97 -8.53 6.59
N THR A 230 -13.53 -9.35 5.65
CA THR A 230 -14.31 -10.48 5.14
C THR A 230 -14.29 -11.65 6.12
N LYS A 231 -15.18 -12.63 5.92
CA LYS A 231 -15.24 -13.85 6.75
C LYS A 231 -13.94 -14.66 6.70
N GLU A 232 -13.21 -14.55 5.60
CA GLU A 232 -11.91 -15.23 5.40
C GLU A 232 -10.74 -14.46 6.03
N GLY A 233 -10.99 -13.27 6.60
CA GLY A 233 -9.98 -12.45 7.27
C GLY A 233 -9.22 -11.48 6.36
N PHE A 234 -9.69 -11.24 5.12
CA PHE A 234 -9.15 -10.20 4.25
C PHE A 234 -9.75 -8.83 4.55
N VAL A 235 -9.04 -7.76 4.20
CA VAL A 235 -9.63 -6.41 4.17
C VAL A 235 -10.05 -6.08 2.76
N GLN A 236 -11.32 -5.76 2.59
CA GLN A 236 -11.88 -5.24 1.34
C GLN A 236 -12.62 -3.94 1.61
N THR A 237 -12.14 -2.84 1.03
CA THR A 237 -12.68 -1.52 1.23
C THR A 237 -13.46 -1.04 0.02
N PHE A 238 -14.63 -0.48 0.26
CA PHE A 238 -15.44 0.17 -0.78
C PHE A 238 -15.62 1.66 -0.44
N PRO A 239 -15.75 2.54 -1.44
CA PRO A 239 -15.89 3.98 -1.21
C PRO A 239 -17.04 4.36 -0.28
N PHE A 240 -18.15 3.61 -0.30
CA PHE A 240 -19.34 3.88 0.51
C PHE A 240 -19.22 3.38 1.96
N ILE A 241 -18.34 2.42 2.25
CA ILE A 241 -18.20 1.86 3.61
C ILE A 241 -17.46 2.83 4.54
N TRP A 242 -16.56 3.64 3.99
CA TRP A 242 -15.76 4.57 4.79
C TRP A 242 -16.32 6.01 4.81
N SER A 243 -17.41 6.27 4.08
CA SER A 243 -17.99 7.62 3.97
C SER A 243 -18.66 8.11 5.25
N GLU A 244 -19.10 7.22 6.14
CA GLU A 244 -19.81 7.60 7.38
C GLU A 244 -18.87 8.08 8.50
N LYS A 245 -17.56 7.88 8.39
CA LYS A 245 -16.58 8.36 9.37
C LYS A 245 -15.50 9.29 8.79
N GLY A 246 -15.61 9.69 7.53
CA GLY A 246 -14.62 10.57 6.93
C GLY A 246 -14.75 10.76 5.44
#